data_21319c8c2151c503162196949aa6f373
#
_entry.id   21319c8c2151c503162196949aa6f373
#
_cell.length_a   1.000
_cell.length_b   1.000
_cell.length_c   1.000
_cell.angle_alpha   90.00
_cell.angle_beta   90.00
_cell.angle_gamma   90.00
#
_symmetry.space_group_name_H-M   'P 1'
#
loop_
_entity.id
_entity.type
_entity.pdbx_description
1 polymer ?
#
loop_
_entity_poly.entity_id
_entity_poly.type
_entity_poly.pdbx_seq_one_letter_code
_entity_poly.pdbx_strand_id
1 'polypeptide(L)'
;MQTSDNDYYHRLGFNKEYDYYGTPYIDYECDVKTPSTNIIIYGHNIRNDGQMFNDLTKYKQLSYYKEHPLIDFDSVYKEGEYKIFAAFITNTLAEHDNGNVFEYTHFVNAENEEEFNEFVDEVKSRSIFDTPVDVEYGDELLTLSTCTYEFKEARFVVVARRVRDGEDSKVDVDQAVANDDAYYPAVYAGAAEYAKKLGQVKSITIDGSREIELEVGGTVTLTASVSPADAEIKTCTWDSSNTSVATVDKNSGLVTAVGAGTTQITASADDGGYVDNITVKVTGNGAQLTGIKLSSQSMNLQQGGAQTLTATLEPADAQASLSWKSSDDSIVRIEGDG
;
A
#
# COMPACT_ATOMS: atom_id res chain seq x y z
N MET A 1 4.46 -0.72 -12.16
CA MET A 1 4.64 -2.14 -11.74
C MET A 1 3.27 -2.79 -11.64
N GLN A 2 3.15 -4.09 -11.84
CA GLN A 2 1.88 -4.84 -11.77
C GLN A 2 2.16 -6.28 -11.31
N THR A 3 1.24 -6.87 -10.55
CA THR A 3 1.27 -8.26 -10.08
C THR A 3 -0.10 -8.91 -10.23
N SER A 4 -0.31 -10.02 -9.54
CA SER A 4 -1.59 -10.74 -9.48
C SER A 4 -2.57 -10.20 -8.43
N ASP A 5 -2.20 -9.16 -7.69
CA ASP A 5 -3.00 -8.52 -6.66
C ASP A 5 -2.54 -7.07 -6.43
N ASN A 6 -3.32 -6.29 -5.69
CA ASN A 6 -3.03 -4.89 -5.38
C ASN A 6 -2.24 -4.68 -4.07
N ASP A 7 -1.87 -5.76 -3.36
CA ASP A 7 -1.18 -5.66 -2.06
C ASP A 7 0.34 -5.78 -2.20
N TYR A 8 0.81 -6.51 -3.24
CA TYR A 8 2.21 -6.90 -3.39
C TYR A 8 3.18 -5.70 -3.35
N TYR A 9 2.93 -4.63 -4.10
CA TYR A 9 3.82 -3.45 -4.16
C TYR A 9 3.48 -2.35 -3.15
N HIS A 10 2.48 -2.58 -2.30
CA HIS A 10 2.09 -1.60 -1.30
C HIS A 10 3.24 -1.23 -0.35
N ARG A 11 4.10 -2.20 -0.02
CA ARG A 11 5.28 -1.99 0.85
C ARG A 11 6.56 -2.64 0.30
N LEU A 12 6.63 -2.82 -1.01
CA LEU A 12 7.82 -3.34 -1.66
C LEU A 12 8.38 -2.34 -2.65
N GLY A 13 9.69 -2.19 -2.62
CA GLY A 13 10.44 -1.46 -3.63
C GLY A 13 10.54 -2.23 -4.95
N PHE A 14 11.12 -1.59 -5.94
CA PHE A 14 11.38 -2.19 -7.25
C PHE A 14 12.22 -3.48 -7.19
N ASN A 15 13.12 -3.56 -6.20
CA ASN A 15 13.96 -4.73 -5.92
C ASN A 15 13.22 -5.87 -5.19
N LYS A 16 11.92 -5.70 -4.92
CA LYS A 16 11.07 -6.64 -4.18
C LYS A 16 11.46 -6.81 -2.70
N GLU A 17 12.23 -5.90 -2.16
CA GLU A 17 12.53 -5.81 -0.74
C GLU A 17 11.58 -4.81 -0.08
N TYR A 18 11.41 -4.94 1.22
CA TYR A 18 10.58 -3.99 1.98
C TYR A 18 11.08 -2.56 1.76
N ASP A 19 10.17 -1.70 1.39
CA ASP A 19 10.37 -0.27 1.23
C ASP A 19 9.19 0.47 1.85
N TYR A 20 9.47 1.34 2.79
CA TYR A 20 8.45 2.18 3.43
C TYR A 20 7.62 2.98 2.40
N TYR A 21 8.26 3.45 1.34
CA TYR A 21 7.61 4.21 0.28
C TYR A 21 6.80 3.32 -0.67
N GLY A 22 7.05 2.02 -0.68
CA GLY A 22 6.47 1.12 -1.67
C GLY A 22 6.87 1.49 -3.10
N THR A 23 6.08 1.06 -4.05
CA THR A 23 6.26 1.40 -5.47
C THR A 23 4.90 1.73 -6.07
N PRO A 24 4.73 2.81 -6.85
CA PRO A 24 3.49 3.00 -7.60
C PRO A 24 3.20 1.79 -8.49
N TYR A 25 1.99 1.29 -8.44
CA TYR A 25 1.62 0.06 -9.14
C TYR A 25 0.30 0.21 -9.88
N ILE A 26 0.19 -0.53 -10.98
CA ILE A 26 -1.01 -0.59 -11.81
C ILE A 26 -1.92 -1.65 -11.21
N ASP A 27 -3.21 -1.37 -11.18
CA ASP A 27 -4.23 -2.33 -10.76
C ASP A 27 -4.05 -3.68 -11.49
N TYR A 28 -4.19 -4.77 -10.74
CA TYR A 28 -3.91 -6.12 -11.25
C TYR A 28 -4.88 -6.54 -12.37
N GLU A 29 -6.08 -5.95 -12.44
CA GLU A 29 -7.08 -6.21 -13.47
C GLU A 29 -6.84 -5.44 -14.77
N CYS A 30 -5.98 -4.40 -14.75
CA CYS A 30 -5.65 -3.62 -15.94
C CYS A 30 -4.71 -4.39 -16.87
N ASP A 31 -4.93 -4.29 -18.18
CA ASP A 31 -4.00 -4.75 -19.21
C ASP A 31 -3.31 -3.54 -19.85
N VAL A 32 -1.97 -3.48 -19.78
CA VAL A 32 -1.16 -2.41 -20.39
C VAL A 32 -0.64 -2.78 -21.77
N LYS A 33 -0.75 -4.04 -22.18
CA LYS A 33 -0.31 -4.51 -23.50
C LYS A 33 -1.41 -4.31 -24.53
N THR A 34 -2.63 -4.70 -24.18
CA THR A 34 -3.85 -4.32 -24.89
C THR A 34 -4.60 -3.39 -23.94
N PRO A 35 -4.37 -2.07 -24.03
CA PRO A 35 -4.78 -1.17 -22.97
C PRO A 35 -6.25 -1.34 -22.60
N SER A 36 -6.51 -1.54 -21.30
CA SER A 36 -7.85 -1.44 -20.75
C SER A 36 -8.42 -0.06 -21.01
N THR A 37 -9.75 0.08 -21.02
CA THR A 37 -10.42 1.38 -21.15
C THR A 37 -9.89 2.38 -20.11
N ASN A 38 -9.62 1.91 -18.90
CA ASN A 38 -9.08 2.72 -17.80
C ASN A 38 -7.89 2.01 -17.15
N ILE A 39 -6.72 2.63 -17.20
CA ILE A 39 -5.54 2.17 -16.47
C ILE A 39 -5.53 2.86 -15.11
N ILE A 40 -5.56 2.08 -14.04
CA ILE A 40 -5.60 2.59 -12.67
C ILE A 40 -4.23 2.41 -12.03
N ILE A 41 -3.68 3.49 -11.47
CA ILE A 41 -2.36 3.47 -10.80
C ILE A 41 -2.53 3.98 -9.37
N TYR A 42 -2.02 3.19 -8.44
CA TYR A 42 -1.97 3.52 -7.02
C TYR A 42 -0.59 3.98 -6.60
N GLY A 43 -0.53 4.93 -5.70
CA GLY A 43 0.70 5.39 -5.09
C GLY A 43 0.45 6.00 -3.71
N HIS A 44 1.40 5.85 -2.80
CA HIS A 44 1.31 6.43 -1.47
C HIS A 44 1.37 7.97 -1.50
N ASN A 45 0.68 8.59 -0.57
CA ASN A 45 0.83 10.00 -0.25
C ASN A 45 1.77 10.14 0.95
N ILE A 46 3.06 10.34 0.69
CA ILE A 46 4.08 10.49 1.75
C ILE A 46 4.30 11.96 2.06
N ARG A 47 3.63 12.45 3.11
CA ARG A 47 3.63 13.89 3.46
C ARG A 47 4.92 14.38 4.10
N ASN A 48 5.68 13.51 4.78
CA ASN A 48 6.90 13.92 5.51
C ASN A 48 7.98 14.50 4.61
N ASP A 49 8.10 13.99 3.40
CA ASP A 49 9.13 14.37 2.43
C ASP A 49 8.59 14.68 1.03
N GLY A 50 7.26 14.64 0.87
CA GLY A 50 6.61 14.98 -0.39
C GLY A 50 6.81 13.95 -1.50
N GLN A 51 7.08 12.68 -1.15
CA GLN A 51 7.37 11.65 -2.13
C GLN A 51 6.12 10.88 -2.60
N MET A 52 6.34 10.03 -3.59
CA MET A 52 5.33 9.22 -4.27
C MET A 52 4.21 10.10 -4.87
N PHE A 53 2.95 9.79 -4.60
CA PHE A 53 1.82 10.55 -5.11
C PHE A 53 1.39 11.72 -4.21
N ASN A 54 2.29 12.21 -3.35
CA ASN A 54 2.01 13.39 -2.54
C ASN A 54 1.60 14.60 -3.40
N ASP A 55 2.33 14.85 -4.48
CA ASP A 55 2.07 15.97 -5.39
C ASP A 55 0.73 15.87 -6.10
N LEU A 56 0.14 14.67 -6.21
CA LEU A 56 -1.20 14.50 -6.75
C LEU A 56 -2.24 15.34 -5.99
N THR A 57 -2.06 15.49 -4.67
CA THR A 57 -2.97 16.28 -3.85
C THR A 57 -2.93 17.79 -4.12
N LYS A 58 -1.94 18.29 -4.85
CA LYS A 58 -1.85 19.69 -5.27
C LYS A 58 -2.94 20.06 -6.30
N TYR A 59 -3.47 19.07 -7.01
CA TYR A 59 -4.63 19.26 -7.92
C TYR A 59 -5.93 19.64 -7.19
N LYS A 60 -5.95 19.69 -5.86
CA LYS A 60 -7.01 20.37 -5.12
C LYS A 60 -7.09 21.87 -5.44
N GLN A 61 -6.05 22.42 -6.03
CA GLN A 61 -5.96 23.82 -6.44
C GLN A 61 -6.06 23.91 -7.97
N LEU A 62 -7.06 24.63 -8.46
CA LEU A 62 -7.25 24.88 -9.90
C LEU A 62 -6.00 25.52 -10.54
N SER A 63 -5.25 26.36 -9.81
CA SER A 63 -4.01 26.94 -10.29
C SER A 63 -2.96 25.88 -10.62
N TYR A 64 -2.86 24.83 -9.80
CA TYR A 64 -1.93 23.73 -10.05
C TYR A 64 -2.32 22.94 -11.31
N TYR A 65 -3.62 22.65 -11.51
CA TYR A 65 -4.11 22.06 -12.75
C TYR A 65 -3.74 22.89 -13.98
N LYS A 66 -3.91 24.23 -13.92
CA LYS A 66 -3.59 25.13 -15.03
C LYS A 66 -2.10 25.13 -15.40
N GLU A 67 -1.23 24.88 -14.44
CA GLU A 67 0.22 24.75 -14.65
C GLU A 67 0.62 23.33 -15.11
N HIS A 68 -0.17 22.31 -14.75
CA HIS A 68 0.14 20.89 -15.00
C HIS A 68 -1.09 20.12 -15.55
N PRO A 69 -1.61 20.46 -16.74
CA PRO A 69 -2.83 19.86 -17.26
C PRO A 69 -2.64 18.47 -17.90
N LEU A 70 -1.40 18.00 -18.01
CA LEU A 70 -1.02 16.77 -18.70
C LEU A 70 -0.33 15.79 -17.75
N ILE A 71 -0.48 14.51 -18.05
CA ILE A 71 0.26 13.42 -17.44
C ILE A 71 0.96 12.64 -18.56
N ASP A 72 2.26 12.44 -18.42
CA ASP A 72 3.01 11.52 -19.27
C ASP A 72 2.99 10.14 -18.62
N PHE A 73 2.46 9.15 -19.32
CA PHE A 73 2.47 7.76 -18.90
C PHE A 73 2.87 6.86 -20.06
N ASP A 74 4.11 6.35 -19.97
CA ASP A 74 4.67 5.43 -20.93
C ASP A 74 4.70 4.00 -20.37
N SER A 75 4.27 3.06 -21.18
CA SER A 75 4.48 1.64 -20.94
C SER A 75 5.58 1.12 -21.87
N VAL A 76 6.03 -0.12 -21.62
CA VAL A 76 6.96 -0.78 -22.58
C VAL A 76 6.32 -1.09 -23.93
N TYR A 77 5.03 -0.87 -24.09
CA TYR A 77 4.26 -1.16 -25.28
C TYR A 77 3.79 0.09 -26.01
N LYS A 78 3.59 1.19 -25.29
CA LYS A 78 2.97 2.40 -25.83
C LYS A 78 3.39 3.63 -25.02
N GLU A 79 3.77 4.69 -25.71
CA GLU A 79 3.94 6.03 -25.14
C GLU A 79 2.58 6.74 -25.12
N GLY A 80 2.35 7.62 -24.13
CA GLY A 80 1.10 8.35 -24.04
C GLY A 80 1.15 9.60 -23.19
N GLU A 81 0.64 10.69 -23.76
CA GLU A 81 0.25 11.89 -23.02
C GLU A 81 -1.25 11.82 -22.72
N TYR A 82 -1.63 12.25 -21.53
CA TYR A 82 -3.00 12.22 -21.05
C TYR A 82 -3.43 13.60 -20.57
N LYS A 83 -4.58 14.09 -21.05
CA LYS A 83 -5.20 15.35 -20.64
C LYS A 83 -6.05 15.11 -19.41
N ILE A 84 -5.74 15.78 -18.31
CA ILE A 84 -6.53 15.70 -17.08
C ILE A 84 -7.88 16.36 -17.32
N PHE A 85 -8.97 15.64 -16.99
CA PHE A 85 -10.31 16.19 -17.09
C PHE A 85 -11.05 16.25 -15.76
N ALA A 86 -10.56 15.55 -14.71
CA ALA A 86 -11.18 15.58 -13.39
C ALA A 86 -10.17 15.33 -12.28
N ALA A 87 -10.43 15.92 -11.12
CA ALA A 87 -9.76 15.59 -9.86
C ALA A 87 -10.76 15.72 -8.71
N PHE A 88 -10.82 14.72 -7.81
CA PHE A 88 -11.82 14.69 -6.76
C PHE A 88 -11.37 13.94 -5.50
N ILE A 89 -12.11 14.18 -4.41
CA ILE A 89 -11.97 13.46 -3.15
C ILE A 89 -13.14 12.47 -3.05
N THR A 90 -12.85 11.22 -2.65
CA THR A 90 -13.88 10.21 -2.45
C THR A 90 -13.61 9.37 -1.20
N ASN A 91 -14.64 8.66 -0.73
CA ASN A 91 -14.61 7.73 0.39
C ASN A 91 -14.43 6.29 -0.11
N THR A 92 -13.89 5.45 0.77
CA THR A 92 -13.88 3.98 0.58
C THR A 92 -14.79 3.27 1.57
N LEU A 93 -15.33 3.99 2.56
CA LEU A 93 -16.25 3.45 3.56
C LEU A 93 -17.65 4.00 3.32
N ALA A 94 -18.64 3.11 3.22
CA ALA A 94 -20.03 3.46 2.95
C ALA A 94 -20.64 4.39 4.03
N GLU A 95 -20.18 4.24 5.28
CA GLU A 95 -20.63 5.11 6.41
C GLU A 95 -20.26 6.58 6.23
N HIS A 96 -19.25 6.89 5.39
CA HIS A 96 -18.82 8.25 5.13
C HIS A 96 -19.72 9.03 4.16
N ASP A 97 -20.62 8.32 3.45
CA ASP A 97 -21.51 8.92 2.47
C ASP A 97 -22.89 8.26 2.44
N ASN A 98 -23.47 8.06 3.61
CA ASN A 98 -24.84 7.54 3.76
C ASN A 98 -25.11 6.21 3.04
N GLY A 99 -24.11 5.38 2.91
CA GLY A 99 -24.15 4.09 2.22
C GLY A 99 -23.59 4.12 0.79
N ASN A 100 -23.22 5.29 0.26
CA ASN A 100 -22.66 5.42 -1.08
C ASN A 100 -21.13 5.27 -1.05
N VAL A 101 -20.61 4.51 -2.02
CA VAL A 101 -19.18 4.45 -2.35
C VAL A 101 -19.07 4.49 -3.87
N PHE A 102 -18.28 5.42 -4.38
CA PHE A 102 -17.97 5.41 -5.81
C PHE A 102 -16.83 4.43 -6.07
N GLU A 103 -17.18 3.24 -6.56
CA GLU A 103 -16.27 2.13 -6.83
C GLU A 103 -15.47 2.36 -8.13
N TYR A 104 -14.82 3.53 -8.25
CA TYR A 104 -14.04 3.91 -9.45
C TYR A 104 -12.95 2.90 -9.82
N THR A 105 -12.48 2.11 -8.85
CA THR A 105 -11.47 1.07 -9.04
C THR A 105 -11.99 -0.18 -9.76
N HIS A 106 -13.32 -0.36 -9.83
CA HIS A 106 -13.93 -1.47 -10.56
C HIS A 106 -14.17 -1.16 -12.04
N PHE A 107 -14.04 0.11 -12.43
CA PHE A 107 -14.17 0.50 -13.84
C PHE A 107 -12.82 0.34 -14.56
N VAL A 108 -12.54 -0.87 -15.03
CA VAL A 108 -11.33 -1.21 -15.80
C VAL A 108 -11.63 -1.20 -17.30
N ASN A 109 -12.73 -1.80 -17.72
CA ASN A 109 -13.17 -1.83 -19.11
C ASN A 109 -14.64 -1.48 -19.21
N ALA A 110 -15.00 -0.62 -20.17
CA ALA A 110 -16.39 -0.35 -20.50
C ALA A 110 -16.92 -1.45 -21.42
N GLU A 111 -18.06 -2.03 -21.09
CA GLU A 111 -18.74 -3.01 -21.95
C GLU A 111 -19.47 -2.32 -23.13
N ASN A 112 -19.88 -1.07 -22.92
CA ASN A 112 -20.63 -0.27 -23.90
C ASN A 112 -20.51 1.23 -23.61
N GLU A 113 -21.07 2.04 -24.53
CA GLU A 113 -21.04 3.50 -24.42
C GLU A 113 -21.82 4.05 -23.20
N GLU A 114 -22.92 3.40 -22.80
CA GLU A 114 -23.74 3.83 -21.66
C GLU A 114 -22.92 3.72 -20.37
N GLU A 115 -22.28 2.59 -20.12
CA GLU A 115 -21.43 2.36 -18.96
C GLU A 115 -20.23 3.32 -18.93
N PHE A 116 -19.60 3.56 -20.08
CA PHE A 116 -18.50 4.54 -20.19
C PHE A 116 -18.97 5.94 -19.81
N ASN A 117 -20.10 6.37 -20.35
CA ASN A 117 -20.64 7.70 -20.10
C ASN A 117 -21.09 7.86 -18.65
N GLU A 118 -21.73 6.85 -18.05
CA GLU A 118 -22.10 6.85 -16.63
C GLU A 118 -20.87 7.04 -15.73
N PHE A 119 -19.78 6.34 -16.02
CA PHE A 119 -18.53 6.51 -15.27
C PHE A 119 -17.95 7.92 -15.43
N VAL A 120 -17.88 8.43 -16.66
CA VAL A 120 -17.33 9.77 -16.95
C VAL A 120 -18.18 10.87 -16.32
N ASP A 121 -19.51 10.74 -16.36
CA ASP A 121 -20.44 11.69 -15.74
C ASP A 121 -20.30 11.70 -14.22
N GLU A 122 -20.17 10.54 -13.59
CA GLU A 122 -19.94 10.43 -12.15
C GLU A 122 -18.58 11.03 -11.75
N VAL A 123 -17.51 10.78 -12.54
CA VAL A 123 -16.20 11.39 -12.34
C VAL A 123 -16.27 12.92 -12.45
N LYS A 124 -16.94 13.44 -13.48
CA LYS A 124 -17.10 14.89 -13.69
C LYS A 124 -17.93 15.54 -12.60
N SER A 125 -19.02 14.89 -12.14
CA SER A 125 -19.86 15.41 -11.06
C SER A 125 -19.10 15.60 -9.75
N ARG A 126 -18.05 14.79 -9.52
CA ARG A 126 -17.19 14.86 -8.34
C ARG A 126 -16.00 15.79 -8.50
N SER A 127 -15.68 16.17 -9.73
CA SER A 127 -14.48 16.97 -10.00
C SER A 127 -14.57 18.34 -9.35
N ILE A 128 -13.51 18.74 -8.65
CA ILE A 128 -13.38 20.05 -7.96
C ILE A 128 -13.17 21.21 -8.95
N PHE A 129 -12.99 20.91 -10.22
CA PHE A 129 -12.92 21.89 -11.30
C PHE A 129 -13.47 21.30 -12.60
N ASP A 130 -14.04 22.16 -13.42
CA ASP A 130 -14.43 21.83 -14.78
C ASP A 130 -13.30 22.17 -15.76
N THR A 131 -13.08 21.31 -16.73
CA THR A 131 -12.04 21.49 -17.75
C THR A 131 -12.63 21.51 -19.14
N PRO A 132 -11.93 22.10 -20.15
CA PRO A 132 -12.36 22.05 -21.52
C PRO A 132 -12.04 20.72 -22.21
N VAL A 133 -11.55 19.75 -21.48
CA VAL A 133 -11.18 18.44 -22.06
C VAL A 133 -12.44 17.64 -22.34
N ASP A 134 -12.70 17.37 -23.60
CA ASP A 134 -13.76 16.47 -24.04
C ASP A 134 -13.38 15.01 -23.77
N VAL A 135 -14.37 14.19 -23.45
CA VAL A 135 -14.19 12.75 -23.22
C VAL A 135 -15.35 12.03 -23.89
N GLU A 136 -15.05 11.03 -24.72
CA GLU A 136 -16.05 10.28 -25.48
C GLU A 136 -15.77 8.78 -25.48
N TYR A 137 -16.79 7.98 -25.71
CA TYR A 137 -16.65 6.52 -25.76
C TYR A 137 -15.59 6.08 -26.76
N GLY A 138 -14.68 5.23 -26.31
CA GLY A 138 -13.51 4.79 -27.07
C GLY A 138 -12.21 5.49 -26.66
N ASP A 139 -12.26 6.53 -25.83
CA ASP A 139 -11.05 7.10 -25.23
C ASP A 139 -10.41 6.14 -24.23
N GLU A 140 -9.08 6.15 -24.18
CA GLU A 140 -8.29 5.47 -23.16
C GLU A 140 -8.13 6.39 -21.94
N LEU A 141 -8.52 5.90 -20.76
CA LEU A 141 -8.45 6.67 -19.53
C LEU A 141 -7.25 6.24 -18.66
N LEU A 142 -6.78 7.18 -17.85
CA LEU A 142 -5.77 6.98 -16.83
C LEU A 142 -6.29 7.54 -15.50
N THR A 143 -6.38 6.70 -14.49
CA THR A 143 -6.80 7.07 -13.14
C THR A 143 -5.62 6.94 -12.19
N LEU A 144 -5.21 8.04 -11.56
CA LEU A 144 -4.21 8.06 -10.50
C LEU A 144 -4.90 8.19 -9.15
N SER A 145 -4.60 7.30 -8.22
CA SER A 145 -5.24 7.25 -6.91
C SER A 145 -4.23 7.25 -5.78
N THR A 146 -4.49 8.08 -4.77
CA THR A 146 -3.68 8.15 -3.55
C THR A 146 -4.54 8.36 -2.31
N CYS A 147 -3.99 8.10 -1.14
CA CYS A 147 -4.62 8.48 0.11
C CYS A 147 -4.65 9.99 0.27
N THR A 148 -5.73 10.50 0.85
CA THR A 148 -5.80 11.88 1.32
C THR A 148 -6.38 11.91 2.74
N TYR A 149 -6.20 12.98 3.48
CA TYR A 149 -6.36 12.98 4.93
C TYR A 149 -7.42 13.96 5.42
N GLU A 150 -8.40 14.27 4.58
CA GLU A 150 -9.55 15.10 4.94
C GLU A 150 -10.52 14.37 5.88
N PHE A 151 -10.55 13.04 5.76
CA PHE A 151 -11.24 12.14 6.66
C PHE A 151 -10.60 10.74 6.54
N LYS A 152 -10.92 9.85 7.46
CA LYS A 152 -10.37 8.48 7.49
C LYS A 152 -10.70 7.75 6.18
N GLU A 153 -9.71 7.01 5.65
CA GLU A 153 -9.84 6.24 4.40
C GLU A 153 -10.30 7.07 3.18
N ALA A 154 -10.03 8.37 3.18
CA ALA A 154 -10.26 9.20 2.00
C ALA A 154 -9.26 8.89 0.89
N ARG A 155 -9.71 9.05 -0.36
CA ARG A 155 -8.86 8.96 -1.54
C ARG A 155 -8.92 10.27 -2.31
N PHE A 156 -7.78 10.65 -2.88
CA PHE A 156 -7.69 11.71 -3.89
C PHE A 156 -7.40 11.06 -5.23
N VAL A 157 -8.23 11.38 -6.21
CA VAL A 157 -8.22 10.75 -7.52
C VAL A 157 -8.06 11.81 -8.59
N VAL A 158 -7.19 11.57 -9.57
CA VAL A 158 -7.05 12.38 -10.78
C VAL A 158 -7.33 11.48 -11.97
N VAL A 159 -8.21 11.92 -12.85
CA VAL A 159 -8.58 11.17 -14.06
C VAL A 159 -8.23 11.97 -15.30
N ALA A 160 -7.59 11.29 -16.25
CA ALA A 160 -7.16 11.86 -17.50
C ALA A 160 -7.55 10.94 -18.66
N ARG A 161 -7.69 11.50 -19.85
CA ARG A 161 -7.86 10.73 -21.07
C ARG A 161 -6.64 10.89 -21.98
N ARG A 162 -6.30 9.83 -22.68
CA ARG A 162 -5.19 9.83 -23.63
C ARG A 162 -5.41 10.83 -24.75
N VAL A 163 -4.36 11.54 -25.15
CA VAL A 163 -4.36 12.37 -26.35
C VAL A 163 -4.62 11.46 -27.56
N ARG A 164 -5.66 11.76 -28.32
CA ARG A 164 -6.06 10.96 -29.49
C ARG A 164 -5.03 11.09 -30.61
N ASP A 165 -4.96 10.11 -31.49
CA ASP A 165 -4.02 10.13 -32.60
C ASP A 165 -4.27 11.34 -33.51
N GLY A 166 -3.25 12.18 -33.66
CA GLY A 166 -3.33 13.42 -34.47
C GLY A 166 -3.95 14.63 -33.74
N GLU A 167 -4.33 14.48 -32.49
CA GLU A 167 -4.76 15.56 -31.61
C GLU A 167 -3.55 16.33 -31.06
N ASP A 168 -3.67 17.66 -30.93
CA ASP A 168 -2.70 18.49 -30.19
C ASP A 168 -2.84 18.23 -28.68
N SER A 169 -1.75 17.94 -27.99
CA SER A 169 -1.75 17.75 -26.52
C SER A 169 -2.07 19.02 -25.72
N LYS A 170 -2.01 20.18 -26.35
CA LYS A 170 -2.31 21.46 -25.69
C LYS A 170 -3.74 21.50 -25.15
N VAL A 171 -3.86 21.94 -23.88
CA VAL A 171 -5.14 22.21 -23.22
C VAL A 171 -5.32 23.71 -23.06
N ASP A 172 -6.52 24.24 -23.41
CA ASP A 172 -6.89 25.63 -23.15
C ASP A 172 -7.30 25.81 -21.67
N VAL A 173 -6.29 25.84 -20.81
CA VAL A 173 -6.45 25.89 -19.34
C VAL A 173 -7.16 27.16 -18.85
N ASP A 174 -7.25 28.20 -19.68
CA ASP A 174 -7.95 29.44 -19.31
C ASP A 174 -9.46 29.22 -19.20
N GLN A 175 -10.01 28.24 -19.90
CA GLN A 175 -11.41 27.84 -19.81
C GLN A 175 -11.74 27.00 -18.58
N ALA A 176 -10.72 26.50 -17.86
CA ALA A 176 -10.96 25.73 -16.66
C ALA A 176 -11.40 26.62 -15.50
N VAL A 177 -12.44 26.22 -14.81
CA VAL A 177 -13.06 26.94 -13.69
C VAL A 177 -13.24 26.02 -12.48
N ALA A 178 -13.33 26.60 -11.28
CA ALA A 178 -13.73 25.83 -10.12
C ALA A 178 -15.17 25.29 -10.28
N ASN A 179 -15.40 24.05 -9.86
CA ASN A 179 -16.74 23.47 -9.85
C ASN A 179 -17.35 23.66 -8.45
N ASP A 180 -18.20 24.68 -8.32
CA ASP A 180 -18.87 25.00 -7.05
C ASP A 180 -19.95 23.96 -6.68
N ASP A 181 -20.41 23.16 -7.64
CA ASP A 181 -21.42 22.11 -7.47
C ASP A 181 -20.81 20.70 -7.33
N ALA A 182 -19.48 20.60 -7.15
CA ALA A 182 -18.78 19.33 -7.01
C ALA A 182 -19.39 18.47 -5.90
N TYR A 183 -19.64 17.20 -6.21
CA TYR A 183 -20.12 16.25 -5.23
C TYR A 183 -19.01 15.82 -4.28
N TYR A 184 -19.26 15.94 -2.99
CA TYR A 184 -18.37 15.44 -1.94
C TYR A 184 -19.09 14.42 -1.06
N PRO A 185 -18.36 13.40 -0.51
CA PRO A 185 -18.92 12.51 0.49
C PRO A 185 -19.53 13.27 1.66
N ALA A 186 -20.63 12.76 2.23
CA ALA A 186 -21.37 13.45 3.29
C ALA A 186 -20.51 13.81 4.51
N VAL A 187 -19.52 12.98 4.84
CA VAL A 187 -18.54 13.27 5.91
C VAL A 187 -17.70 14.52 5.61
N TYR A 188 -17.44 14.79 4.32
CA TYR A 188 -16.69 15.99 3.91
C TYR A 188 -17.57 17.24 3.86
N ALA A 189 -18.83 17.10 3.45
CA ALA A 189 -19.79 18.23 3.40
C ALA A 189 -20.18 18.76 4.80
N GLY A 190 -20.10 17.92 5.85
CA GLY A 190 -20.14 18.36 7.26
C GLY A 190 -18.86 19.00 7.75
N ALA A 191 -17.86 19.05 6.92
CA ALA A 191 -16.43 19.21 7.23
C ALA A 191 -15.89 20.64 7.17
N ALA A 192 -16.70 21.70 6.99
CA ALA A 192 -16.21 23.06 7.31
C ALA A 192 -15.75 23.15 8.79
N GLU A 193 -16.33 22.33 9.64
CA GLU A 193 -15.92 22.16 11.05
C GLU A 193 -14.81 21.13 11.22
N TYR A 194 -14.82 20.06 10.41
CA TYR A 194 -13.78 19.04 10.40
C TYR A 194 -12.51 19.50 9.67
N ALA A 195 -12.63 20.31 8.60
CA ALA A 195 -11.49 20.92 7.92
C ALA A 195 -10.70 21.87 8.83
N LYS A 196 -11.34 22.46 9.86
CA LYS A 196 -10.63 23.20 10.91
C LYS A 196 -9.83 22.29 11.84
N LYS A 197 -10.14 21.00 11.86
CA LYS A 197 -9.49 19.99 12.71
C LYS A 197 -8.38 19.22 12.00
N LEU A 198 -8.45 19.14 10.65
CA LEU A 198 -7.47 18.46 9.84
C LEU A 198 -6.21 19.32 9.60
N GLY A 199 -5.09 18.62 9.46
CA GLY A 199 -3.80 19.26 9.21
C GLY A 199 -3.19 19.93 10.44
N GLN A 200 -3.74 19.66 11.63
CA GLN A 200 -3.18 20.17 12.88
C GLN A 200 -1.96 19.37 13.31
N VAL A 201 -1.93 18.06 13.07
CA VAL A 201 -0.76 17.24 13.37
C VAL A 201 0.42 17.65 12.49
N LYS A 202 1.56 17.85 13.11
CA LYS A 202 2.83 18.25 12.46
C LYS A 202 3.90 17.17 12.60
N SER A 203 3.74 16.23 13.52
CA SER A 203 4.59 15.06 13.68
C SER A 203 3.93 14.04 14.59
N ILE A 204 4.38 12.80 14.47
CA ILE A 204 4.13 11.71 15.42
C ILE A 204 5.48 11.19 15.91
N THR A 205 5.54 10.76 17.15
CA THR A 205 6.75 10.16 17.74
C THR A 205 6.34 8.97 18.58
N ILE A 206 6.94 7.83 18.34
CA ILE A 206 6.80 6.65 19.19
C ILE A 206 7.57 6.90 20.48
N ASP A 207 6.89 6.75 21.60
CA ASP A 207 7.45 7.05 22.92
C ASP A 207 8.47 5.97 23.34
N GLY A 208 9.58 6.39 23.92
CA GLY A 208 10.58 5.50 24.49
C GLY A 208 11.79 5.23 23.59
N SER A 209 12.30 3.99 23.62
CA SER A 209 13.53 3.62 22.91
C SER A 209 13.28 3.45 21.40
N ARG A 210 14.27 3.80 20.59
CA ARG A 210 14.27 3.54 19.13
C ARG A 210 14.51 2.09 18.75
N GLU A 211 14.93 1.29 19.72
CA GLU A 211 15.16 -0.15 19.59
C GLU A 211 14.63 -0.87 20.81
N ILE A 212 13.93 -1.97 20.59
CA ILE A 212 13.37 -2.86 21.63
C ILE A 212 13.83 -4.27 21.33
N GLU A 213 14.26 -4.97 22.39
CA GLU A 213 14.61 -6.39 22.31
C GLU A 213 13.55 -7.20 23.06
N LEU A 214 13.02 -8.24 22.40
CA LEU A 214 12.03 -9.17 22.95
C LEU A 214 12.51 -10.61 22.73
N GLU A 215 12.14 -11.50 23.63
CA GLU A 215 12.22 -12.94 23.35
C GLU A 215 10.97 -13.41 22.61
N VAL A 216 11.07 -14.48 21.83
CA VAL A 216 9.91 -15.10 21.15
C VAL A 216 8.80 -15.37 22.18
N GLY A 217 7.57 -14.95 21.85
CA GLY A 217 6.40 -14.98 22.75
C GLY A 217 6.29 -13.78 23.69
N GLY A 218 7.32 -12.94 23.78
CA GLY A 218 7.29 -11.70 24.56
C GLY A 218 6.37 -10.66 23.91
N THR A 219 5.81 -9.77 24.74
CA THR A 219 4.92 -8.69 24.29
C THR A 219 5.33 -7.36 24.88
N VAL A 220 5.05 -6.28 24.15
CA VAL A 220 5.17 -4.90 24.62
C VAL A 220 4.08 -4.05 23.99
N THR A 221 3.50 -3.11 24.73
CA THR A 221 2.58 -2.14 24.16
C THR A 221 3.35 -0.86 23.88
N LEU A 222 3.33 -0.43 22.63
CA LEU A 222 3.90 0.84 22.20
C LEU A 222 2.86 1.94 22.34
N THR A 223 3.33 3.14 22.63
CA THR A 223 2.54 4.37 22.57
C THR A 223 3.20 5.36 21.66
N ALA A 224 2.40 6.26 21.09
CA ALA A 224 2.90 7.33 20.25
C ALA A 224 2.23 8.65 20.62
N SER A 225 2.98 9.73 20.55
CA SER A 225 2.53 11.07 20.82
C SER A 225 2.55 11.91 19.54
N VAL A 226 1.47 12.66 19.29
CA VAL A 226 1.40 13.60 18.16
C VAL A 226 1.75 15.02 18.62
N SER A 227 2.27 15.81 17.72
CA SER A 227 2.54 17.23 17.95
C SER A 227 1.81 18.08 16.90
N PRO A 228 1.22 19.23 17.29
CA PRO A 228 1.16 19.75 18.65
C PRO A 228 0.19 18.98 19.55
N ALA A 229 0.38 19.06 20.86
CA ALA A 229 -0.40 18.30 21.85
C ALA A 229 -1.89 18.72 21.95
N ASP A 230 -2.28 19.84 21.37
CA ASP A 230 -3.66 20.34 21.26
C ASP A 230 -4.32 19.98 19.92
N ALA A 231 -3.66 19.22 19.05
CA ALA A 231 -4.30 18.68 17.85
C ALA A 231 -5.58 17.90 18.22
N GLU A 232 -6.64 18.07 17.42
CA GLU A 232 -7.94 17.43 17.68
C GLU A 232 -7.90 15.90 17.45
N ILE A 233 -7.20 15.46 16.40
CA ILE A 233 -7.04 14.03 16.07
C ILE A 233 -5.67 13.59 16.55
N LYS A 234 -5.64 12.72 17.56
CA LYS A 234 -4.39 12.19 18.17
C LYS A 234 -4.23 10.70 18.01
N THR A 235 -5.15 10.06 17.29
CA THR A 235 -5.10 8.63 17.06
C THR A 235 -4.07 8.27 16.00
N CYS A 236 -3.56 7.06 16.09
CA CYS A 236 -2.63 6.50 15.13
C CYS A 236 -2.95 5.02 14.89
N THR A 237 -2.49 4.50 13.79
CA THR A 237 -2.51 3.08 13.46
C THR A 237 -1.09 2.53 13.43
N TRP A 238 -0.97 1.21 13.68
CA TRP A 238 0.29 0.51 13.78
C TRP A 238 0.42 -0.55 12.69
N ASP A 239 1.64 -0.75 12.20
CA ASP A 239 1.97 -1.78 11.21
C ASP A 239 3.36 -2.38 11.47
N SER A 240 3.55 -3.63 11.04
CA SER A 240 4.83 -4.35 11.14
C SER A 240 5.37 -4.66 9.75
N SER A 241 6.63 -4.32 9.52
CA SER A 241 7.32 -4.61 8.25
C SER A 241 7.55 -6.13 8.02
N ASN A 242 7.53 -6.94 9.09
CA ASN A 242 7.68 -8.38 8.98
C ASN A 242 6.95 -9.10 10.12
N THR A 243 5.73 -9.54 9.84
CA THR A 243 4.86 -10.23 10.80
C THR A 243 5.35 -11.62 11.20
N SER A 244 6.30 -12.22 10.48
CA SER A 244 6.94 -13.47 10.91
C SER A 244 7.96 -13.27 12.03
N VAL A 245 8.45 -12.04 12.22
CA VAL A 245 9.33 -11.65 13.31
C VAL A 245 8.55 -11.10 14.48
N ALA A 246 7.70 -10.10 14.24
CA ALA A 246 6.78 -9.59 15.26
C ALA A 246 5.51 -9.05 14.61
N THR A 247 4.36 -9.29 15.24
CA THR A 247 3.08 -8.69 14.88
C THR A 247 2.79 -7.48 15.76
N VAL A 248 1.95 -6.57 15.29
CA VAL A 248 1.42 -5.47 16.10
C VAL A 248 -0.10 -5.37 15.90
N ASP A 249 -0.82 -5.17 16.99
CA ASP A 249 -2.24 -4.84 16.90
C ASP A 249 -2.42 -3.41 16.37
N LYS A 250 -3.17 -3.29 15.29
CA LYS A 250 -3.31 -2.06 14.52
C LYS A 250 -3.78 -0.85 15.33
N ASN A 251 -4.57 -1.07 16.37
CA ASN A 251 -5.21 0.02 17.12
C ASN A 251 -4.57 0.25 18.49
N SER A 252 -4.13 -0.82 19.15
CA SER A 252 -3.61 -0.73 20.52
C SER A 252 -2.10 -0.60 20.60
N GLY A 253 -1.37 -0.85 19.52
CA GLY A 253 0.10 -0.86 19.53
C GLY A 253 0.72 -2.04 20.30
N LEU A 254 -0.07 -3.09 20.60
CA LEU A 254 0.43 -4.30 21.24
C LEU A 254 1.27 -5.10 20.25
N VAL A 255 2.58 -5.12 20.48
CA VAL A 255 3.55 -5.93 19.72
C VAL A 255 3.67 -7.30 20.36
N THR A 256 3.69 -8.34 19.53
CA THR A 256 3.96 -9.73 19.94
C THR A 256 5.12 -10.28 19.12
N ALA A 257 6.16 -10.74 19.79
CA ALA A 257 7.31 -11.39 19.17
C ALA A 257 6.94 -12.80 18.70
N VAL A 258 7.13 -13.09 17.40
CA VAL A 258 6.71 -14.34 16.75
C VAL A 258 7.90 -15.23 16.45
N GLY A 259 8.96 -14.69 15.88
CA GLY A 259 10.15 -15.45 15.48
C GLY A 259 11.42 -14.63 15.56
N ALA A 260 12.56 -15.28 15.74
CA ALA A 260 13.85 -14.60 15.84
C ALA A 260 14.16 -13.78 14.55
N GLY A 261 14.63 -12.56 14.71
CA GLY A 261 14.96 -11.65 13.62
C GLY A 261 14.84 -10.19 14.02
N THR A 262 14.79 -9.32 13.01
CA THR A 262 14.60 -7.88 13.21
C THR A 262 13.49 -7.38 12.31
N THR A 263 12.60 -6.56 12.83
CA THR A 263 11.51 -5.93 12.10
C THR A 263 11.37 -4.47 12.51
N GLN A 264 10.69 -3.67 11.69
CA GLN A 264 10.29 -2.32 12.05
C GLN A 264 8.80 -2.28 12.38
N ILE A 265 8.45 -1.59 13.45
CA ILE A 265 7.08 -1.25 13.79
C ILE A 265 6.88 0.24 13.51
N THR A 266 5.86 0.55 12.74
CA THR A 266 5.53 1.91 12.29
C THR A 266 4.24 2.37 12.92
N ALA A 267 4.24 3.59 13.48
CA ALA A 267 3.05 4.33 13.87
C ALA A 267 2.71 5.35 12.79
N SER A 268 1.46 5.37 12.34
CA SER A 268 0.95 6.33 11.34
C SER A 268 -0.15 7.18 11.98
N ALA A 269 0.04 8.50 12.06
CA ALA A 269 -0.98 9.40 12.57
C ALA A 269 -2.20 9.39 11.64
N ASP A 270 -3.41 9.33 12.22
CA ASP A 270 -4.66 9.35 11.46
C ASP A 270 -4.95 10.73 10.84
N ASP A 271 -4.36 11.79 11.38
CA ASP A 271 -4.33 13.13 10.75
C ASP A 271 -2.93 13.44 10.25
N GLY A 272 -2.85 13.99 9.07
CA GLY A 272 -1.63 14.52 8.48
C GLY A 272 -0.72 13.49 7.84
N GLY A 273 -0.96 12.17 7.99
CA GLY A 273 -0.18 11.10 7.39
C GLY A 273 1.28 11.03 7.86
N TYR A 274 1.60 11.65 9.00
CA TYR A 274 2.92 11.58 9.60
C TYR A 274 3.16 10.19 10.19
N VAL A 275 4.41 9.75 10.12
CA VAL A 275 4.81 8.43 10.60
C VAL A 275 6.08 8.50 11.43
N ASP A 276 6.23 7.52 12.30
CA ASP A 276 7.47 7.23 13.01
C ASP A 276 7.66 5.73 13.12
N ASN A 277 8.88 5.26 13.27
CA ASN A 277 9.17 3.85 13.37
C ASN A 277 10.23 3.54 14.41
N ILE A 278 10.19 2.31 14.94
CA ILE A 278 11.21 1.75 15.82
C ILE A 278 11.64 0.38 15.30
N THR A 279 12.84 -0.04 15.70
CA THR A 279 13.35 -1.37 15.44
C THR A 279 12.96 -2.31 16.58
N VAL A 280 12.37 -3.46 16.25
CA VAL A 280 12.12 -4.56 17.20
C VAL A 280 13.02 -5.72 16.82
N LYS A 281 13.91 -6.08 17.72
CA LYS A 281 14.78 -7.23 17.62
C LYS A 281 14.20 -8.36 18.46
N VAL A 282 13.88 -9.46 17.83
CA VAL A 282 13.39 -10.64 18.49
C VAL A 282 14.52 -11.66 18.62
N THR A 283 14.81 -12.04 19.85
CA THR A 283 15.77 -13.10 20.14
C THR A 283 15.02 -14.41 20.39
N GLY A 284 15.58 -15.51 19.88
CA GLY A 284 14.96 -16.83 20.10
C GLY A 284 14.97 -17.21 21.58
N ASN A 285 13.91 -17.90 22.02
CA ASN A 285 13.84 -18.49 23.37
C ASN A 285 14.78 -19.68 23.56
N GLY A 286 15.44 -20.11 22.51
CA GLY A 286 16.28 -21.30 22.53
C GLY A 286 17.74 -20.96 22.83
N ALA A 287 18.39 -21.76 23.62
CA ALA A 287 19.83 -21.74 23.71
C ALA A 287 20.45 -21.86 22.30
N GLN A 288 21.55 -21.17 22.08
CA GLN A 288 22.27 -21.24 20.80
C GLN A 288 22.60 -22.70 20.46
N LEU A 289 22.25 -23.14 19.25
CA LEU A 289 22.60 -24.49 18.81
C LEU A 289 24.13 -24.67 18.86
N THR A 290 24.56 -25.61 19.65
CA THR A 290 25.98 -25.96 19.82
C THR A 290 26.33 -27.29 19.16
N GLY A 291 25.31 -28.12 18.87
CA GLY A 291 25.51 -29.39 18.22
C GLY A 291 24.21 -30.09 17.78
N ILE A 292 24.37 -31.09 16.93
CA ILE A 292 23.30 -32.00 16.52
C ILE A 292 23.79 -33.42 16.82
N LYS A 293 22.97 -34.17 17.53
CA LYS A 293 23.24 -35.57 17.85
C LYS A 293 22.33 -36.50 17.07
N LEU A 294 22.88 -37.38 16.30
CA LEU A 294 22.14 -38.40 15.57
C LEU A 294 21.88 -39.64 16.47
N SER A 295 20.73 -40.29 16.27
CA SER A 295 20.40 -41.55 16.95
C SER A 295 21.36 -42.68 16.62
N SER A 296 22.03 -42.59 15.46
CA SER A 296 23.08 -43.52 15.05
C SER A 296 24.09 -42.84 14.13
N GLN A 297 25.37 -43.18 14.28
CA GLN A 297 26.43 -42.70 13.37
C GLN A 297 26.65 -43.63 12.17
N SER A 298 26.10 -44.83 12.22
CA SER A 298 26.13 -45.80 11.11
C SER A 298 24.91 -46.70 11.19
N MET A 299 24.39 -47.08 10.04
CA MET A 299 23.26 -47.99 9.92
C MET A 299 23.53 -48.98 8.76
N ASN A 300 23.10 -50.24 8.95
CA ASN A 300 23.15 -51.26 7.91
C ASN A 300 21.72 -51.46 7.38
N LEU A 301 21.50 -51.15 6.11
CA LEU A 301 20.25 -51.40 5.42
C LEU A 301 20.43 -52.54 4.41
N GLN A 302 19.45 -53.42 4.37
CA GLN A 302 19.33 -54.36 3.24
C GLN A 302 18.61 -53.65 2.07
N GLN A 303 18.84 -54.09 0.87
CA GLN A 303 18.17 -53.54 -0.31
C GLN A 303 16.64 -53.63 -0.13
N GLY A 304 15.97 -52.49 -0.29
CA GLY A 304 14.53 -52.35 -0.06
C GLY A 304 14.12 -52.20 1.42
N GLY A 305 15.06 -52.24 2.36
CA GLY A 305 14.80 -51.98 3.78
C GLY A 305 14.77 -50.48 4.11
N ALA A 306 14.05 -50.14 5.14
CA ALA A 306 14.00 -48.75 5.68
C ALA A 306 14.32 -48.77 7.18
N GLN A 307 14.97 -47.70 7.65
CA GLN A 307 15.20 -47.43 9.08
C GLN A 307 15.04 -45.93 9.34
N THR A 308 14.56 -45.59 10.53
CA THR A 308 14.42 -44.21 10.92
C THR A 308 15.71 -43.73 11.60
N LEU A 309 16.25 -42.61 11.13
CA LEU A 309 17.32 -41.86 11.76
C LEU A 309 16.73 -40.59 12.37
N THR A 310 16.96 -40.35 13.64
CA THR A 310 16.50 -39.14 14.34
C THR A 310 17.69 -38.28 14.72
N ALA A 311 17.46 -36.95 14.73
CA ALA A 311 18.42 -35.96 15.21
C ALA A 311 17.84 -35.25 16.43
N THR A 312 18.69 -34.99 17.41
CA THR A 312 18.37 -34.19 18.59
C THR A 312 19.27 -32.96 18.58
N LEU A 313 18.69 -31.80 18.83
CA LEU A 313 19.44 -30.57 18.97
C LEU A 313 20.17 -30.54 20.33
N GLU A 314 21.33 -29.95 20.38
CA GLU A 314 22.08 -29.69 21.62
C GLU A 314 22.36 -28.19 21.76
N PRO A 315 21.84 -27.54 22.81
CA PRO A 315 20.91 -28.10 23.81
C PRO A 315 19.52 -28.39 23.21
N ALA A 316 18.71 -29.19 23.91
CA ALA A 316 17.43 -29.71 23.41
C ALA A 316 16.36 -28.61 23.15
N ASP A 317 16.53 -27.45 23.79
CA ASP A 317 15.69 -26.25 23.62
C ASP A 317 16.22 -25.29 22.54
N ALA A 318 17.29 -25.64 21.82
CA ALA A 318 17.77 -24.84 20.69
C ALA A 318 16.73 -24.79 19.57
N GLN A 319 16.47 -23.59 19.06
CA GLN A 319 15.55 -23.38 17.94
C GLN A 319 16.33 -23.43 16.62
N ALA A 320 16.19 -24.51 15.88
CA ALA A 320 16.76 -24.65 14.54
C ALA A 320 15.92 -25.58 13.67
N SER A 321 15.83 -25.29 12.40
CA SER A 321 15.28 -26.21 11.41
C SER A 321 16.34 -27.20 10.96
N LEU A 322 15.96 -28.46 10.81
CA LEU A 322 16.81 -29.51 10.30
C LEU A 322 16.45 -29.82 8.86
N SER A 323 17.43 -30.08 8.04
CA SER A 323 17.25 -30.64 6.71
C SER A 323 18.12 -31.87 6.55
N TRP A 324 17.58 -32.86 5.86
CA TRP A 324 18.25 -34.10 5.60
C TRP A 324 18.61 -34.23 4.12
N LYS A 325 19.79 -34.71 3.83
CA LYS A 325 20.22 -34.94 2.46
C LYS A 325 21.07 -36.22 2.39
N SER A 326 20.78 -37.10 1.42
CA SER A 326 21.67 -38.17 1.07
C SER A 326 22.81 -37.66 0.18
N SER A 327 24.00 -38.23 0.32
CA SER A 327 25.11 -37.98 -0.59
C SER A 327 24.95 -38.73 -1.91
N ASP A 328 24.16 -39.82 -1.92
CA ASP A 328 23.84 -40.62 -3.11
C ASP A 328 22.45 -41.26 -2.98
N ASP A 329 21.47 -40.65 -3.60
CA ASP A 329 20.06 -41.08 -3.57
C ASP A 329 19.83 -42.41 -4.36
N SER A 330 20.81 -42.85 -5.15
CA SER A 330 20.75 -44.16 -5.83
C SER A 330 21.05 -45.28 -4.86
N ILE A 331 21.73 -45.02 -3.75
CA ILE A 331 22.07 -45.98 -2.73
C ILE A 331 21.08 -45.95 -1.57
N VAL A 332 20.84 -44.75 -1.04
CA VAL A 332 19.90 -44.50 0.07
C VAL A 332 19.16 -43.21 -0.17
N ARG A 333 17.84 -43.30 -0.21
CA ARG A 333 16.98 -42.11 -0.33
C ARG A 333 16.41 -41.75 1.04
N ILE A 334 16.30 -40.45 1.31
CA ILE A 334 15.60 -39.92 2.47
C ILE A 334 14.14 -39.69 2.11
N GLU A 335 13.22 -40.21 2.91
CA GLU A 335 11.79 -40.03 2.78
C GLU A 335 11.25 -39.33 4.04
N GLY A 336 10.56 -38.20 3.85
CA GLY A 336 9.99 -37.39 4.93
C GLY A 336 10.88 -36.21 5.33
N ASP A 337 10.32 -35.29 6.08
CA ASP A 337 10.96 -34.02 6.46
C ASP A 337 11.74 -34.12 7.79
N GLY A 338 11.94 -35.30 8.33
CA GLY A 338 12.66 -35.55 9.61
C GLY A 338 11.75 -35.44 10.83
#